data_b104705021e91bc57e0481b99dd5c24e
#
_entry.id   b104705021e91bc57e0481b99dd5c24e
#
_cell.length_a   1.000
_cell.length_b   1.000
_cell.length_c   1.000
_cell.angle_alpha   90.00
_cell.angle_beta   90.00
_cell.angle_gamma   90.00
#
_symmetry.space_group_name_H-M   'P 1'
#
loop_
_entity.id
_entity.type
_entity.pdbx_description
1 polymer ?
#
loop_
_entity_poly.entity_id
_entity_poly.type
_entity_poly.pdbx_seq_one_letter_code
_entity_poly.pdbx_strand_id
1 'polypeptide(L)'
;MKKRTLLSLMGATALSFGALATTALAENPTDLNVAIVLSAGLESPWDGTLIEAFERTKTEKPHGLDISWTYTDPLWGDDAGDAMRLFAESGEFDIIWAHSTYSDQVEKMQAEFPDILFVVVGSGNEGLGGNQYWVYKRVHEPAYAIGVLAGQMTETNTLGVVGSFPADDVNDEINAFFNGARSVNPDIIQKVAFIESWYDPAKAAEMTSAQIATGADMIFSLAANFQPCEEAEILCFANFADQHSFSPTTVLTSVLANWDPDVNYIVDEWWAYKTDGAAYDGNTEIVWRGMSEGGAALAPFYELADKVPAEAKAVFDQTLADIMSGAFVVELDVAVPTSD
;
A
#
# COMPACT_ATOMS: atom_id res chain seq x y z
N MET A 1 -11.30 56.47 88.94
CA MET A 1 -10.09 55.74 88.62
C MET A 1 -10.43 54.75 87.50
N LYS A 2 -10.07 55.09 86.29
CA LYS A 2 -10.41 54.27 85.06
C LYS A 2 -9.16 53.56 84.57
N LYS A 3 -9.16 52.22 84.60
CA LYS A 3 -8.09 51.40 83.99
C LYS A 3 -8.35 51.28 82.45
N ARG A 4 -7.38 51.67 81.68
CA ARG A 4 -7.37 51.43 80.19
C ARG A 4 -6.58 50.18 79.95
N THR A 5 -7.23 49.21 79.28
CA THR A 5 -6.61 48.00 78.79
C THR A 5 -6.17 48.24 77.35
N LEU A 6 -4.88 48.05 77.06
CA LEU A 6 -4.33 48.02 75.69
C LEU A 6 -4.57 46.65 75.10
N LEU A 7 -5.24 46.60 73.94
CA LEU A 7 -5.28 45.42 73.05
C LEU A 7 -4.13 45.51 72.07
N SER A 8 -3.23 44.53 72.09
CA SER A 8 -2.19 44.34 71.07
C SER A 8 -2.78 43.49 69.96
N LEU A 9 -2.79 44.04 68.72
CA LEU A 9 -3.11 43.32 67.51
C LEU A 9 -1.85 42.61 67.02
N MET A 10 -1.84 41.26 67.05
CA MET A 10 -0.85 40.46 66.35
C MET A 10 -1.38 40.17 64.87
N GLY A 11 -0.74 40.80 63.91
CA GLY A 11 -0.97 40.50 62.49
C GLY A 11 -0.26 39.21 62.13
N ALA A 12 -1.04 38.20 61.79
CA ALA A 12 -0.52 36.98 61.18
C ALA A 12 -0.40 37.17 59.64
N THR A 13 0.83 37.28 59.17
CA THR A 13 1.13 37.29 57.72
C THR A 13 1.13 35.84 57.23
N ALA A 14 0.06 35.44 56.54
CA ALA A 14 0.02 34.13 55.82
C ALA A 14 0.86 34.24 54.56
N LEU A 15 2.04 33.62 54.55
CA LEU A 15 2.81 33.32 53.32
C LEU A 15 2.12 32.20 52.58
N SER A 16 1.39 32.54 51.51
CA SER A 16 0.90 31.58 50.56
C SER A 16 2.07 31.13 49.67
N PHE A 17 2.60 29.94 49.92
CA PHE A 17 3.44 29.22 48.96
C PHE A 17 2.54 28.78 47.80
N GLY A 18 2.58 29.53 46.70
CA GLY A 18 2.07 29.05 45.41
C GLY A 18 2.97 27.92 44.93
N ALA A 19 2.47 26.68 44.98
CA ALA A 19 3.09 25.57 44.28
C ALA A 19 2.98 25.87 42.78
N LEU A 20 4.09 26.26 42.17
CA LEU A 20 4.25 26.19 40.72
C LEU A 20 4.23 24.72 40.39
N ALA A 21 3.08 24.20 39.90
CA ALA A 21 3.02 22.93 39.22
C ALA A 21 3.83 23.12 37.92
N THR A 22 5.08 22.68 37.92
CA THR A 22 5.81 22.43 36.69
C THR A 22 5.09 21.26 36.04
N THR A 23 4.30 21.52 34.99
CA THR A 23 3.93 20.49 34.04
C THR A 23 5.25 19.97 33.48
N ALA A 24 5.66 18.78 33.92
CA ALA A 24 6.69 18.04 33.22
C ALA A 24 6.16 17.88 31.78
N LEU A 25 6.83 18.46 30.80
CA LEU A 25 6.60 18.12 29.40
C LEU A 25 6.88 16.63 29.35
N ALA A 26 5.91 15.86 28.89
CA ALA A 26 6.15 14.46 28.60
C ALA A 26 7.33 14.39 27.61
N GLU A 27 8.31 13.54 27.90
CA GLU A 27 9.39 13.30 26.93
C GLU A 27 8.78 12.73 25.67
N ASN A 28 9.28 13.18 24.52
CA ASN A 28 8.85 12.64 23.24
C ASN A 28 9.14 11.14 23.18
N PRO A 29 8.30 10.34 22.53
CA PRO A 29 8.56 8.92 22.36
C PRO A 29 9.87 8.69 21.61
N THR A 30 10.59 7.64 21.98
CA THR A 30 11.84 7.21 21.34
C THR A 30 11.65 5.95 20.52
N ASP A 31 10.57 5.22 20.78
CA ASP A 31 10.27 3.91 20.21
C ASP A 31 8.89 3.91 19.58
N LEU A 32 8.75 3.16 18.48
CA LEU A 32 7.50 2.88 17.81
C LEU A 32 7.39 1.39 17.52
N ASN A 33 6.35 0.74 18.02
CA ASN A 33 6.12 -0.70 17.85
C ASN A 33 4.90 -0.97 16.98
N VAL A 34 5.09 -1.74 15.91
CA VAL A 34 4.04 -2.04 14.93
C VAL A 34 3.72 -3.52 14.91
N ALA A 35 2.46 -3.88 15.00
CA ALA A 35 1.97 -5.22 14.68
C ALA A 35 1.40 -5.23 13.27
N ILE A 36 1.78 -6.20 12.44
CA ILE A 36 1.34 -6.32 11.04
C ILE A 36 0.56 -7.62 10.86
N VAL A 37 -0.65 -7.52 10.34
CA VAL A 37 -1.44 -8.68 9.94
C VAL A 37 -1.32 -8.84 8.43
N LEU A 38 -0.64 -9.92 8.00
CA LEU A 38 -0.38 -10.23 6.61
C LEU A 38 -1.56 -10.98 5.97
N SER A 39 -1.70 -10.83 4.66
CA SER A 39 -2.78 -11.43 3.87
C SER A 39 -2.35 -12.60 2.97
N ALA A 40 -1.12 -12.60 2.49
CA ALA A 40 -0.62 -13.59 1.52
C ALA A 40 0.75 -14.19 1.90
N GLY A 41 1.45 -13.58 2.85
CA GLY A 41 2.79 -13.99 3.31
C GLY A 41 3.93 -13.30 2.59
N LEU A 42 5.13 -13.38 3.16
CA LEU A 42 6.30 -12.60 2.70
C LEU A 42 6.79 -12.94 1.30
N GLU A 43 6.47 -14.13 0.79
CA GLU A 43 6.80 -14.52 -0.58
C GLU A 43 5.91 -13.82 -1.61
N SER A 44 4.76 -13.29 -1.17
CA SER A 44 3.93 -12.44 -2.02
C SER A 44 4.58 -11.06 -2.17
N PRO A 45 4.72 -10.55 -3.41
CA PRO A 45 5.20 -9.17 -3.62
C PRO A 45 4.39 -8.11 -2.87
N TRP A 46 3.11 -8.34 -2.64
CA TRP A 46 2.21 -7.46 -1.89
C TRP A 46 2.68 -7.26 -0.45
N ASP A 47 2.78 -8.34 0.32
CA ASP A 47 3.20 -8.28 1.73
C ASP A 47 4.72 -7.99 1.86
N GLY A 48 5.54 -8.55 0.95
CA GLY A 48 6.99 -8.38 0.97
C GLY A 48 7.43 -6.92 0.85
N THR A 49 6.85 -6.17 -0.09
CA THR A 49 7.21 -4.76 -0.32
C THR A 49 6.82 -3.84 0.84
N LEU A 50 5.77 -4.19 1.61
CA LEU A 50 5.46 -3.47 2.85
C LEU A 50 6.57 -3.66 3.90
N ILE A 51 7.02 -4.89 4.11
CA ILE A 51 8.10 -5.16 5.07
C ILE A 51 9.39 -4.47 4.65
N GLU A 52 9.71 -4.44 3.36
CA GLU A 52 10.85 -3.68 2.85
C GLU A 52 10.72 -2.17 3.14
N ALA A 53 9.51 -1.60 3.04
CA ALA A 53 9.27 -0.20 3.40
C ALA A 53 9.53 0.05 4.90
N PHE A 54 9.07 -0.84 5.78
CA PHE A 54 9.38 -0.75 7.21
C PHE A 54 10.89 -0.85 7.48
N GLU A 55 11.64 -1.71 6.77
CA GLU A 55 13.11 -1.78 6.89
C GLU A 55 13.80 -0.46 6.48
N ARG A 56 13.32 0.18 5.41
CA ARG A 56 13.82 1.50 4.99
C ARG A 56 13.50 2.57 6.03
N THR A 57 12.24 2.65 6.47
CA THR A 57 11.78 3.62 7.48
C THR A 57 12.53 3.47 8.81
N LYS A 58 12.79 2.22 9.24
CA LYS A 58 13.64 1.95 10.42
C LYS A 58 15.05 2.50 10.26
N THR A 59 15.61 2.44 9.06
CA THR A 59 16.94 2.97 8.76
C THR A 59 16.95 4.49 8.73
N GLU A 60 15.90 5.11 8.21
CA GLU A 60 15.72 6.55 8.09
C GLU A 60 15.45 7.24 9.43
N LYS A 61 14.84 6.51 10.39
CA LYS A 61 14.51 6.97 11.74
C LYS A 61 13.72 8.28 11.74
N PRO A 62 12.53 8.36 11.13
CA PRO A 62 11.71 9.55 11.18
C PRO A 62 11.49 9.96 12.65
N HIS A 63 11.53 11.26 12.92
CA HIS A 63 11.47 11.84 14.28
C HIS A 63 12.52 11.32 15.28
N GLY A 64 13.52 10.56 14.82
CA GLY A 64 14.54 9.92 15.67
C GLY A 64 14.07 8.62 16.32
N LEU A 65 12.97 8.05 15.88
CA LEU A 65 12.35 6.84 16.43
C LEU A 65 13.18 5.58 16.15
N ASP A 66 13.25 4.71 17.13
CA ASP A 66 13.63 3.31 16.96
C ASP A 66 12.36 2.49 16.64
N ILE A 67 12.22 2.10 15.37
CA ILE A 67 11.03 1.40 14.88
C ILE A 67 11.25 -0.09 14.91
N SER A 68 10.29 -0.82 15.49
CA SER A 68 10.25 -2.27 15.49
C SER A 68 8.88 -2.79 15.06
N TRP A 69 8.85 -3.99 14.48
CA TRP A 69 7.60 -4.64 14.12
C TRP A 69 7.64 -6.14 14.30
N THR A 70 6.45 -6.71 14.41
CA THR A 70 6.19 -8.13 14.26
C THR A 70 5.08 -8.34 13.24
N TYR A 71 4.98 -9.54 12.68
CA TYR A 71 3.92 -9.86 11.72
C TYR A 71 3.37 -11.27 11.96
N THR A 72 2.16 -11.52 11.47
CA THR A 72 1.51 -12.83 11.53
C THR A 72 1.85 -13.65 10.29
N ASP A 73 1.63 -14.97 10.34
CA ASP A 73 1.31 -15.72 9.12
C ASP A 73 0.05 -15.15 8.47
N PRO A 74 -0.26 -15.48 7.19
CA PRO A 74 -1.48 -15.02 6.55
C PRO A 74 -2.74 -15.39 7.33
N LEU A 75 -3.56 -14.38 7.67
CA LEU A 75 -4.79 -14.53 8.45
C LEU A 75 -5.93 -13.78 7.79
N TRP A 76 -7.14 -14.33 7.90
CA TRP A 76 -8.36 -13.75 7.34
C TRP A 76 -9.54 -13.84 8.31
N GLY A 77 -10.54 -12.99 8.07
CA GLY A 77 -11.81 -13.02 8.80
C GLY A 77 -11.63 -12.92 10.32
N ASP A 78 -12.26 -13.84 11.06
CA ASP A 78 -12.25 -13.82 12.52
C ASP A 78 -10.85 -14.11 13.10
N ASP A 79 -10.05 -14.97 12.46
CA ASP A 79 -8.68 -15.27 12.93
C ASP A 79 -7.80 -14.00 12.86
N ALA A 80 -7.95 -13.17 11.83
CA ALA A 80 -7.27 -11.88 11.74
C ALA A 80 -7.76 -10.91 12.82
N GLY A 81 -9.08 -10.88 13.07
CA GLY A 81 -9.67 -10.08 14.15
C GLY A 81 -9.15 -10.47 15.53
N ASP A 82 -9.06 -11.76 15.80
CA ASP A 82 -8.53 -12.30 17.06
C ASP A 82 -7.05 -11.96 17.24
N ALA A 83 -6.25 -12.05 16.18
CA ALA A 83 -4.83 -11.64 16.22
C ALA A 83 -4.68 -10.14 16.49
N MET A 84 -5.44 -9.27 15.80
CA MET A 84 -5.44 -7.83 16.05
C MET A 84 -5.83 -7.52 17.50
N ARG A 85 -6.84 -8.19 18.04
CA ARG A 85 -7.28 -8.02 19.43
C ARG A 85 -6.19 -8.43 20.42
N LEU A 86 -5.51 -9.56 20.19
CA LEU A 86 -4.38 -9.99 21.03
C LEU A 86 -3.25 -8.96 21.02
N PHE A 87 -2.92 -8.40 19.86
CA PHE A 87 -1.92 -7.32 19.77
C PHE A 87 -2.37 -6.09 20.55
N ALA A 88 -3.62 -5.66 20.40
CA ALA A 88 -4.16 -4.50 21.08
C ALA A 88 -4.22 -4.69 22.60
N GLU A 89 -4.63 -5.85 23.10
CA GLU A 89 -4.73 -6.18 24.53
C GLU A 89 -3.36 -6.35 25.20
N SER A 90 -2.30 -6.67 24.42
CA SER A 90 -0.94 -6.79 24.96
C SER A 90 -0.41 -5.48 25.51
N GLY A 91 -0.84 -4.35 24.94
CA GLY A 91 -0.33 -3.02 25.25
C GLY A 91 1.11 -2.77 24.79
N GLU A 92 1.64 -3.63 23.92
CA GLU A 92 3.02 -3.55 23.42
C GLU A 92 3.12 -2.79 22.09
N PHE A 93 2.00 -2.58 21.39
CA PHE A 93 1.98 -2.01 20.05
C PHE A 93 1.25 -0.66 19.99
N ASP A 94 1.81 0.24 19.24
CA ASP A 94 1.30 1.59 18.98
C ASP A 94 0.44 1.63 17.73
N ILE A 95 0.80 0.83 16.72
CA ILE A 95 0.13 0.71 15.42
C ILE A 95 -0.20 -0.76 15.14
N ILE A 96 -1.40 -1.00 14.65
CA ILE A 96 -1.80 -2.30 14.08
C ILE A 96 -2.06 -2.07 12.59
N TRP A 97 -1.16 -2.57 11.75
CA TRP A 97 -1.24 -2.49 10.30
C TRP A 97 -1.86 -3.77 9.74
N ALA A 98 -3.12 -3.71 9.37
CA ALA A 98 -3.86 -4.81 8.76
C ALA A 98 -3.77 -4.68 7.24
N HIS A 99 -2.88 -5.49 6.61
CA HIS A 99 -2.42 -5.29 5.23
C HIS A 99 -3.37 -5.90 4.19
N SER A 100 -4.67 -5.66 4.32
CA SER A 100 -5.72 -5.95 3.34
C SER A 100 -7.07 -5.40 3.80
N THR A 101 -8.18 -6.06 3.40
CA THR A 101 -9.56 -5.71 3.70
C THR A 101 -9.94 -6.20 5.10
N TYR A 102 -9.79 -5.34 6.11
CA TYR A 102 -10.02 -5.67 7.52
C TYR A 102 -10.80 -4.60 8.29
N SER A 103 -11.49 -3.67 7.62
CA SER A 103 -12.28 -2.62 8.30
C SER A 103 -13.32 -3.21 9.24
N ASP A 104 -13.99 -4.32 8.87
CA ASP A 104 -14.98 -5.00 9.72
C ASP A 104 -14.40 -5.50 11.06
N GLN A 105 -13.12 -5.92 11.05
CA GLN A 105 -12.42 -6.36 12.25
C GLN A 105 -12.00 -5.16 13.11
N VAL A 106 -11.52 -4.09 12.47
CA VAL A 106 -11.14 -2.84 13.15
C VAL A 106 -12.36 -2.17 13.77
N GLU A 107 -13.53 -2.12 13.10
CA GLU A 107 -14.77 -1.54 13.62
C GLU A 107 -15.17 -2.15 14.97
N LYS A 108 -14.97 -3.46 15.13
CA LYS A 108 -15.32 -4.19 16.35
C LYS A 108 -14.45 -3.82 17.57
N MET A 109 -13.30 -3.16 17.37
CA MET A 109 -12.34 -2.92 18.44
C MET A 109 -11.79 -1.50 18.54
N GLN A 110 -11.86 -0.66 17.50
CA GLN A 110 -11.20 0.65 17.50
C GLN A 110 -11.63 1.54 18.69
N ALA A 111 -12.91 1.48 19.10
CA ALA A 111 -13.41 2.29 20.21
C ALA A 111 -12.92 1.79 21.60
N GLU A 112 -12.50 0.54 21.71
CA GLU A 112 -11.94 -0.05 22.93
C GLU A 112 -10.45 0.33 23.10
N PHE A 113 -9.75 0.59 21.96
CA PHE A 113 -8.32 0.88 21.92
C PHE A 113 -8.03 2.23 21.26
N PRO A 114 -8.49 3.36 21.85
CA PRO A 114 -8.40 4.69 21.23
C PRO A 114 -6.96 5.21 21.06
N ASP A 115 -6.00 4.64 21.77
CA ASP A 115 -4.58 5.03 21.72
C ASP A 115 -3.79 4.27 20.62
N ILE A 116 -4.37 3.23 20.04
CA ILE A 116 -3.77 2.45 18.95
C ILE A 116 -4.23 3.04 17.61
N LEU A 117 -3.29 3.25 16.69
CA LEU A 117 -3.58 3.60 15.31
C LEU A 117 -3.77 2.32 14.49
N PHE A 118 -4.92 2.18 13.82
CA PHE A 118 -5.22 1.07 12.93
C PHE A 118 -5.07 1.48 11.47
N VAL A 119 -4.44 0.64 10.65
CA VAL A 119 -4.33 0.85 9.21
C VAL A 119 -4.98 -0.31 8.48
N VAL A 120 -5.83 0.00 7.50
CA VAL A 120 -6.39 -0.96 6.54
C VAL A 120 -6.00 -0.58 5.11
N VAL A 121 -5.89 -1.56 4.22
CA VAL A 121 -5.26 -1.37 2.92
C VAL A 121 -6.08 -2.02 1.81
N GLY A 122 -6.10 -1.39 0.63
CA GLY A 122 -6.75 -1.95 -0.54
C GLY A 122 -8.25 -1.70 -0.62
N SER A 123 -8.88 -2.26 -1.64
CA SER A 123 -10.32 -2.16 -1.87
C SER A 123 -11.13 -2.97 -0.86
N GLY A 124 -12.44 -2.77 -0.84
CA GLY A 124 -13.36 -3.51 0.01
C GLY A 124 -13.34 -3.13 1.49
N ASN A 125 -12.58 -2.09 1.87
CA ASN A 125 -12.62 -1.50 3.20
C ASN A 125 -13.66 -0.39 3.29
N GLU A 126 -14.00 0.00 4.53
CA GLU A 126 -14.77 1.20 4.85
C GLU A 126 -13.90 2.16 5.66
N GLY A 127 -14.00 3.46 5.36
CA GLY A 127 -13.34 4.52 6.12
C GLY A 127 -14.12 4.82 7.39
N LEU A 128 -13.65 4.33 8.53
CA LEU A 128 -14.32 4.49 9.82
C LEU A 128 -13.97 5.83 10.49
N GLY A 129 -12.87 6.47 10.06
CA GLY A 129 -12.37 7.66 10.74
C GLY A 129 -11.79 7.37 12.12
N GLY A 130 -11.59 8.43 12.93
CA GLY A 130 -11.00 8.29 14.26
C GLY A 130 -9.58 7.75 14.20
N ASN A 131 -9.30 6.64 14.88
CA ASN A 131 -7.98 6.01 14.89
C ASN A 131 -7.80 4.93 13.80
N GLN A 132 -8.66 4.89 12.78
CA GLN A 132 -8.47 4.04 11.60
C GLN A 132 -8.07 4.89 10.38
N TYR A 133 -7.04 4.45 9.67
CA TYR A 133 -6.55 5.03 8.43
C TYR A 133 -6.66 4.02 7.30
N TRP A 134 -7.18 4.45 6.14
CA TRP A 134 -7.36 3.62 4.96
C TRP A 134 -6.49 4.13 3.82
N VAL A 135 -5.50 3.35 3.40
CA VAL A 135 -4.50 3.72 2.40
C VAL A 135 -4.46 2.74 1.23
N TYR A 136 -4.12 3.23 0.03
CA TYR A 136 -3.89 2.40 -1.14
C TYR A 136 -3.04 3.10 -2.21
N LYS A 137 -2.71 2.33 -3.26
CA LYS A 137 -1.88 2.77 -4.39
C LYS A 137 -2.69 2.87 -5.67
N ARG A 138 -2.37 3.88 -6.50
CA ARG A 138 -2.89 3.99 -7.86
C ARG A 138 -2.05 3.16 -8.84
N VAL A 139 -1.94 1.85 -8.60
CA VAL A 139 -1.16 0.93 -9.44
C VAL A 139 -1.73 0.78 -10.85
N HIS A 140 -3.00 1.13 -11.05
CA HIS A 140 -3.62 1.23 -12.37
C HIS A 140 -2.97 2.31 -13.26
N GLU A 141 -2.35 3.34 -12.70
CA GLU A 141 -1.63 4.37 -13.47
C GLU A 141 -0.43 3.79 -14.25
N PRO A 142 0.56 3.12 -13.60
CA PRO A 142 1.62 2.44 -14.33
C PRO A 142 1.12 1.25 -15.15
N ALA A 143 0.05 0.55 -14.73
CA ALA A 143 -0.56 -0.51 -15.52
C ALA A 143 -1.09 -0.01 -16.87
N TYR A 144 -1.73 1.18 -16.91
CA TYR A 144 -2.13 1.80 -18.15
C TYR A 144 -0.92 2.07 -19.07
N ALA A 145 0.17 2.59 -18.51
CA ALA A 145 1.36 2.90 -19.30
C ALA A 145 2.01 1.64 -19.90
N ILE A 146 2.12 0.54 -19.13
CA ILE A 146 2.62 -0.74 -19.69
C ILE A 146 1.63 -1.34 -20.70
N GLY A 147 0.34 -1.07 -20.54
CA GLY A 147 -0.67 -1.41 -21.55
C GLY A 147 -0.43 -0.68 -22.88
N VAL A 148 -0.15 0.63 -22.84
CA VAL A 148 0.25 1.40 -24.04
C VAL A 148 1.49 0.80 -24.69
N LEU A 149 2.47 0.41 -23.91
CA LEU A 149 3.68 -0.25 -24.42
C LEU A 149 3.35 -1.60 -25.08
N ALA A 150 2.59 -2.46 -24.40
CA ALA A 150 2.19 -3.78 -24.88
C ALA A 150 1.36 -3.68 -26.18
N GLY A 151 0.43 -2.73 -26.24
CA GLY A 151 -0.40 -2.52 -27.43
C GLY A 151 0.38 -2.13 -28.69
N GLN A 152 1.55 -1.51 -28.53
CA GLN A 152 2.45 -1.18 -29.64
C GLN A 152 3.43 -2.29 -29.98
N MET A 153 3.74 -3.21 -29.04
CA MET A 153 4.75 -4.25 -29.20
C MET A 153 4.16 -5.60 -29.59
N THR A 154 2.88 -5.84 -29.32
CA THR A 154 2.24 -7.14 -29.68
C THR A 154 2.24 -7.39 -31.19
N GLU A 155 2.56 -8.61 -31.59
CA GLU A 155 2.52 -9.08 -32.98
C GLU A 155 1.20 -9.80 -33.30
N THR A 156 0.53 -10.35 -32.26
CA THR A 156 -0.72 -11.13 -32.43
C THR A 156 -1.98 -10.32 -32.15
N ASN A 157 -1.83 -9.10 -31.60
CA ASN A 157 -2.89 -8.31 -30.96
C ASN A 157 -3.54 -9.00 -29.77
N THR A 158 -3.02 -10.11 -29.29
CA THR A 158 -3.59 -10.86 -28.16
C THR A 158 -2.72 -10.67 -26.92
N LEU A 159 -3.28 -10.01 -25.93
CA LEU A 159 -2.62 -9.77 -24.64
C LEU A 159 -3.30 -10.58 -23.54
N GLY A 160 -2.50 -11.08 -22.60
CA GLY A 160 -2.99 -11.83 -21.47
C GLY A 160 -2.77 -11.13 -20.14
N VAL A 161 -3.71 -11.29 -19.21
CA VAL A 161 -3.55 -10.91 -17.82
C VAL A 161 -3.96 -12.05 -16.90
N VAL A 162 -3.11 -12.35 -15.92
CA VAL A 162 -3.41 -13.31 -14.84
C VAL A 162 -3.52 -12.56 -13.55
N GLY A 163 -4.76 -12.40 -13.05
CA GLY A 163 -5.09 -11.73 -11.80
C GLY A 163 -5.26 -12.69 -10.62
N SER A 164 -5.30 -12.16 -9.41
CA SER A 164 -5.54 -12.91 -8.17
C SER A 164 -7.03 -13.22 -7.97
N PHE A 165 -7.80 -12.27 -7.46
CA PHE A 165 -9.25 -12.32 -7.35
C PHE A 165 -9.89 -11.20 -8.18
N PRO A 166 -11.17 -11.31 -8.57
CA PRO A 166 -11.91 -10.24 -9.22
C PRO A 166 -12.34 -9.16 -8.17
N ALA A 167 -11.39 -8.63 -7.41
CA ALA A 167 -11.57 -7.53 -6.47
C ALA A 167 -11.41 -6.19 -7.19
N ASP A 168 -12.01 -5.12 -6.67
CA ASP A 168 -12.05 -3.81 -7.33
C ASP A 168 -10.64 -3.28 -7.69
N ASP A 169 -9.68 -3.45 -6.78
CA ASP A 169 -8.29 -3.01 -6.94
C ASP A 169 -7.47 -3.88 -7.92
N VAL A 170 -7.89 -5.11 -8.16
CA VAL A 170 -7.33 -5.99 -9.21
C VAL A 170 -8.00 -5.71 -10.56
N ASN A 171 -9.32 -5.48 -10.54
CA ASN A 171 -10.08 -5.20 -11.74
C ASN A 171 -9.63 -3.89 -12.40
N ASP A 172 -9.44 -2.81 -11.61
CA ASP A 172 -9.03 -1.51 -12.13
C ASP A 172 -7.65 -1.55 -12.78
N GLU A 173 -6.73 -2.32 -12.20
CA GLU A 173 -5.39 -2.51 -12.75
C GLU A 173 -5.42 -3.27 -14.08
N ILE A 174 -6.22 -4.34 -14.17
CA ILE A 174 -6.42 -5.10 -15.41
C ILE A 174 -7.09 -4.24 -16.48
N ASN A 175 -8.16 -3.53 -16.13
CA ASN A 175 -8.89 -2.66 -17.05
C ASN A 175 -8.00 -1.52 -17.55
N ALA A 176 -7.20 -0.90 -16.68
CA ALA A 176 -6.26 0.13 -17.06
C ALA A 176 -5.22 -0.37 -18.06
N PHE A 177 -4.66 -1.58 -17.85
CA PHE A 177 -3.74 -2.20 -18.79
C PHE A 177 -4.37 -2.36 -20.18
N PHE A 178 -5.56 -2.94 -20.29
CA PHE A 178 -6.22 -3.11 -21.58
C PHE A 178 -6.70 -1.80 -22.20
N ASN A 179 -7.15 -0.84 -21.40
CA ASN A 179 -7.50 0.51 -21.87
C ASN A 179 -6.27 1.22 -22.45
N GLY A 180 -5.12 1.10 -21.80
CA GLY A 180 -3.85 1.59 -22.31
C GLY A 180 -3.48 0.94 -23.64
N ALA A 181 -3.56 -0.39 -23.75
CA ALA A 181 -3.27 -1.12 -24.98
C ALA A 181 -4.21 -0.72 -26.13
N ARG A 182 -5.51 -0.64 -25.86
CA ARG A 182 -6.51 -0.25 -26.87
C ARG A 182 -6.43 1.22 -27.28
N SER A 183 -5.86 2.09 -26.46
CA SER A 183 -5.67 3.49 -26.82
C SER A 183 -4.75 3.70 -28.02
N VAL A 184 -3.83 2.76 -28.25
CA VAL A 184 -2.85 2.75 -29.35
C VAL A 184 -3.10 1.66 -30.38
N ASN A 185 -3.81 0.60 -30.01
CA ASN A 185 -4.15 -0.52 -30.89
C ASN A 185 -5.58 -1.01 -30.61
N PRO A 186 -6.59 -0.53 -31.37
CA PRO A 186 -7.99 -0.88 -31.13
C PRO A 186 -8.34 -2.35 -31.42
N ASP A 187 -7.45 -3.10 -32.09
CA ASP A 187 -7.67 -4.51 -32.44
C ASP A 187 -7.21 -5.48 -31.34
N ILE A 188 -6.85 -4.96 -30.13
CA ILE A 188 -6.43 -5.80 -29.01
C ILE A 188 -7.54 -6.77 -28.59
N ILE A 189 -7.16 -8.05 -28.55
CA ILE A 189 -7.91 -9.16 -27.98
C ILE A 189 -7.42 -9.38 -26.55
N GLN A 190 -8.32 -9.24 -25.59
CA GLN A 190 -7.96 -9.42 -24.19
C GLN A 190 -8.25 -10.85 -23.73
N LYS A 191 -7.28 -11.42 -22.97
CA LYS A 191 -7.43 -12.67 -22.26
C LYS A 191 -7.22 -12.42 -20.77
N VAL A 192 -8.23 -12.73 -19.97
CA VAL A 192 -8.20 -12.54 -18.52
C VAL A 192 -8.43 -13.88 -17.84
N ALA A 193 -7.64 -14.18 -16.83
CA ALA A 193 -7.85 -15.32 -15.95
C ALA A 193 -7.57 -14.91 -14.50
N PHE A 194 -8.35 -15.44 -13.55
CA PHE A 194 -8.16 -15.25 -12.13
C PHE A 194 -7.74 -16.56 -11.48
N ILE A 195 -6.69 -16.51 -10.62
CA ILE A 195 -6.24 -17.69 -9.89
C ILE A 195 -7.11 -18.01 -8.67
N GLU A 196 -8.03 -17.11 -8.31
CA GLU A 196 -8.89 -17.23 -7.12
C GLU A 196 -8.10 -17.52 -5.84
N SER A 197 -6.93 -16.91 -5.73
CA SER A 197 -6.03 -16.89 -4.58
C SER A 197 -5.27 -15.57 -4.58
N TRP A 198 -4.89 -15.05 -3.41
CA TRP A 198 -4.01 -13.88 -3.36
C TRP A 198 -2.58 -14.22 -3.79
N TYR A 199 -2.14 -15.46 -3.54
CA TYR A 199 -0.83 -15.92 -3.99
C TYR A 199 -0.82 -17.42 -4.24
N ASP A 200 -0.70 -17.84 -5.51
CA ASP A 200 -0.55 -19.22 -5.95
C ASP A 200 0.25 -19.25 -7.27
N PRO A 201 1.59 -19.25 -7.21
CA PRO A 201 2.43 -19.24 -8.40
C PRO A 201 2.25 -20.45 -9.31
N ALA A 202 1.83 -21.60 -8.79
CA ALA A 202 1.59 -22.79 -9.61
C ALA A 202 0.34 -22.61 -10.50
N LYS A 203 -0.75 -22.11 -9.92
CA LYS A 203 -1.97 -21.81 -10.66
C LYS A 203 -1.77 -20.64 -11.63
N ALA A 204 -0.95 -19.64 -11.24
CA ALA A 204 -0.56 -18.55 -12.13
C ALA A 204 0.17 -19.06 -13.37
N ALA A 205 1.11 -20.01 -13.24
CA ALA A 205 1.81 -20.64 -14.35
C ALA A 205 0.86 -21.40 -15.28
N GLU A 206 -0.09 -22.16 -14.72
CA GLU A 206 -1.12 -22.87 -15.49
C GLU A 206 -1.96 -21.90 -16.34
N MET A 207 -2.47 -20.82 -15.73
CA MET A 207 -3.29 -19.82 -16.41
C MET A 207 -2.49 -19.06 -17.48
N THR A 208 -1.23 -18.70 -17.17
CA THR A 208 -0.32 -18.07 -18.14
C THR A 208 -0.09 -18.98 -19.37
N SER A 209 0.21 -20.26 -19.14
CA SER A 209 0.39 -21.23 -20.21
C SER A 209 -0.87 -21.38 -21.09
N ALA A 210 -2.05 -21.37 -20.47
CA ALA A 210 -3.31 -21.46 -21.21
C ALA A 210 -3.55 -20.21 -22.08
N GLN A 211 -3.21 -19.00 -21.61
CA GLN A 211 -3.34 -17.77 -22.40
C GLN A 211 -2.33 -17.74 -23.57
N ILE A 212 -1.09 -18.16 -23.36
CA ILE A 212 -0.08 -18.30 -24.41
C ILE A 212 -0.54 -19.28 -25.47
N ALA A 213 -1.08 -20.44 -25.07
CA ALA A 213 -1.62 -21.45 -26.02
C ALA A 213 -2.79 -20.93 -26.86
N THR A 214 -3.49 -19.88 -26.43
CA THR A 214 -4.57 -19.22 -27.18
C THR A 214 -4.12 -17.97 -27.93
N GLY A 215 -2.80 -17.72 -28.02
CA GLY A 215 -2.19 -16.73 -28.89
C GLY A 215 -1.72 -15.44 -28.20
N ALA A 216 -1.80 -15.36 -26.88
CA ALA A 216 -1.22 -14.22 -26.17
C ALA A 216 0.31 -14.22 -26.33
N ASP A 217 0.86 -13.10 -26.80
CA ASP A 217 2.29 -12.90 -27.04
C ASP A 217 2.96 -11.96 -26.04
N MET A 218 2.18 -11.37 -25.15
CA MET A 218 2.64 -10.67 -23.96
C MET A 218 1.68 -10.90 -22.80
N ILE A 219 2.21 -11.05 -21.60
CA ILE A 219 1.42 -11.35 -20.39
C ILE A 219 1.71 -10.31 -19.29
N PHE A 220 0.69 -9.76 -18.67
CA PHE A 220 0.80 -9.05 -17.40
C PHE A 220 0.39 -9.98 -16.26
N SER A 221 1.34 -10.41 -15.44
CA SER A 221 1.11 -11.34 -14.34
C SER A 221 1.04 -10.59 -13.00
N LEU A 222 -0.16 -10.48 -12.44
CA LEU A 222 -0.37 -9.97 -11.08
C LEU A 222 -0.08 -11.04 -10.01
N ALA A 223 0.10 -12.29 -10.44
CA ALA A 223 0.24 -13.45 -9.56
C ALA A 223 1.65 -14.11 -9.59
N ALA A 224 2.64 -13.40 -10.11
CA ALA A 224 4.08 -13.67 -10.00
C ALA A 224 4.57 -15.09 -10.39
N ASN A 225 4.36 -15.51 -11.64
CA ASN A 225 5.09 -16.63 -12.22
C ASN A 225 5.38 -16.37 -13.71
N PHE A 226 6.66 -16.44 -14.10
CA PHE A 226 7.14 -16.06 -15.43
C PHE A 226 7.73 -17.24 -16.23
N GLN A 227 7.83 -18.43 -15.64
CA GLN A 227 8.36 -19.62 -16.32
C GLN A 227 7.66 -19.91 -17.66
N PRO A 228 6.32 -19.84 -17.78
CA PRO A 228 5.68 -20.07 -19.08
C PRO A 228 6.06 -19.03 -20.14
N CYS A 229 6.33 -17.78 -19.74
CA CYS A 229 6.80 -16.75 -20.65
C CYS A 229 8.25 -17.04 -21.12
N GLU A 230 9.12 -17.52 -20.22
CA GLU A 230 10.47 -17.95 -20.57
C GLU A 230 10.45 -19.11 -21.58
N GLU A 231 9.64 -20.13 -21.31
CA GLU A 231 9.50 -21.30 -22.19
C GLU A 231 8.94 -20.95 -23.57
N ALA A 232 8.09 -19.93 -23.64
CA ALA A 232 7.50 -19.43 -24.88
C ALA A 232 8.36 -18.32 -25.56
N GLU A 233 9.43 -17.87 -24.93
CA GLU A 233 10.30 -16.77 -25.39
C GLU A 233 9.55 -15.45 -25.63
N ILE A 234 8.48 -15.18 -24.83
CA ILE A 234 7.70 -13.95 -24.89
C ILE A 234 8.03 -13.01 -23.73
N LEU A 235 7.64 -11.73 -23.85
CA LEU A 235 7.82 -10.75 -22.77
C LEU A 235 6.64 -10.78 -21.80
N CYS A 236 6.96 -10.56 -20.52
CA CYS A 236 5.99 -10.41 -19.46
C CYS A 236 6.19 -9.10 -18.69
N PHE A 237 5.13 -8.66 -18.04
CA PHE A 237 5.14 -7.60 -17.03
C PHE A 237 4.83 -8.21 -15.68
N ALA A 238 5.46 -7.68 -14.64
CA ALA A 238 5.26 -8.11 -13.26
C ALA A 238 4.55 -7.05 -12.43
N ASN A 239 4.16 -7.39 -11.20
CA ASN A 239 3.38 -6.53 -10.33
C ASN A 239 3.94 -6.41 -8.92
N PHE A 240 3.67 -5.27 -8.27
CA PHE A 240 3.98 -4.83 -6.92
C PHE A 240 5.45 -4.65 -6.57
N ALA A 241 6.33 -5.53 -7.00
CA ALA A 241 7.77 -5.49 -6.76
C ALA A 241 8.55 -5.55 -8.07
N ASP A 242 9.81 -5.11 -8.04
CA ASP A 242 10.74 -5.36 -9.14
C ASP A 242 11.10 -6.85 -9.19
N GLN A 243 10.53 -7.56 -10.13
CA GLN A 243 10.69 -8.99 -10.30
C GLN A 243 11.61 -9.38 -11.46
N HIS A 244 12.31 -8.41 -12.05
CA HIS A 244 13.22 -8.65 -13.17
C HIS A 244 14.26 -9.74 -12.86
N SER A 245 14.81 -9.77 -11.63
CA SER A 245 15.81 -10.77 -11.24
C SER A 245 15.32 -12.21 -11.23
N PHE A 246 14.01 -12.45 -11.15
CA PHE A 246 13.42 -13.80 -11.23
C PHE A 246 13.39 -14.34 -12.67
N SER A 247 13.28 -13.47 -13.67
CA SER A 247 13.27 -13.83 -15.08
C SER A 247 13.86 -12.70 -15.94
N PRO A 248 15.21 -12.53 -15.95
CA PRO A 248 15.86 -11.37 -16.57
C PRO A 248 15.71 -11.30 -18.10
N THR A 249 15.41 -12.43 -18.75
CA THR A 249 15.22 -12.49 -20.19
C THR A 249 13.78 -12.21 -20.65
N THR A 250 12.85 -12.11 -19.70
CA THR A 250 11.40 -12.17 -19.96
C THR A 250 10.64 -11.02 -19.30
N VAL A 251 10.93 -10.70 -18.02
CA VAL A 251 10.24 -9.61 -17.31
C VAL A 251 10.79 -8.27 -17.79
N LEU A 252 10.02 -7.63 -18.70
CA LEU A 252 10.41 -6.36 -19.31
C LEU A 252 10.42 -5.21 -18.29
N THR A 253 9.39 -5.12 -17.48
CA THR A 253 9.27 -4.19 -16.35
C THR A 253 8.25 -4.69 -15.35
N SER A 254 8.22 -4.07 -14.18
CA SER A 254 7.27 -4.36 -13.11
C SER A 254 6.52 -3.09 -12.71
N VAL A 255 5.23 -3.18 -12.49
CA VAL A 255 4.47 -2.19 -11.72
C VAL A 255 4.94 -2.26 -10.28
N LEU A 256 5.30 -1.13 -9.69
CA LEU A 256 5.83 -1.05 -8.34
C LEU A 256 4.80 -0.41 -7.40
N ALA A 257 4.54 -1.06 -6.27
CA ALA A 257 3.84 -0.47 -5.14
C ALA A 257 4.87 0.00 -4.11
N ASN A 258 5.01 1.32 -3.94
CA ASN A 258 5.93 1.89 -2.97
C ASN A 258 5.17 2.28 -1.70
N TRP A 259 5.45 1.60 -0.59
CA TRP A 259 4.79 1.83 0.69
C TRP A 259 5.45 2.92 1.55
N ASP A 260 6.63 3.42 1.18
CA ASP A 260 7.35 4.42 1.97
C ASP A 260 6.52 5.67 2.28
N PRO A 261 5.78 6.26 1.29
CA PRO A 261 4.95 7.43 1.58
C PRO A 261 3.81 7.16 2.56
N ASP A 262 3.23 5.93 2.55
CA ASP A 262 2.16 5.60 3.48
C ASP A 262 2.69 5.25 4.86
N VAL A 263 3.78 4.48 4.95
CA VAL A 263 4.42 4.18 6.23
C VAL A 263 4.84 5.47 6.92
N ASN A 264 5.48 6.40 6.19
CA ASN A 264 5.87 7.70 6.74
C ASN A 264 4.65 8.54 7.15
N TYR A 265 3.59 8.59 6.34
CA TYR A 265 2.34 9.27 6.68
C TYR A 265 1.74 8.73 8.00
N ILE A 266 1.67 7.43 8.16
CA ILE A 266 1.12 6.80 9.37
C ILE A 266 2.02 7.04 10.59
N VAL A 267 3.34 7.03 10.42
CA VAL A 267 4.30 7.39 11.48
C VAL A 267 4.12 8.87 11.90
N ASP A 268 3.91 9.78 10.94
CA ASP A 268 3.69 11.20 11.21
C ASP A 268 2.37 11.44 11.98
N GLU A 269 1.28 10.74 11.60
CA GLU A 269 -0.02 10.82 12.31
C GLU A 269 0.10 10.31 13.74
N TRP A 270 0.77 9.17 13.94
CA TRP A 270 1.04 8.65 15.28
C TRP A 270 1.92 9.62 16.11
N TRP A 271 2.96 10.19 15.49
CA TRP A 271 3.84 11.15 16.13
C TRP A 271 3.07 12.39 16.59
N ALA A 272 2.25 12.97 15.72
CA ALA A 272 1.41 14.14 16.05
C ALA A 272 0.44 13.83 17.22
N TYR A 273 -0.16 12.65 17.25
CA TYR A 273 -0.98 12.20 18.37
C TYR A 273 -0.20 12.16 19.67
N LYS A 274 1.01 11.59 19.67
CA LYS A 274 1.83 11.42 20.88
C LYS A 274 2.46 12.73 21.40
N THR A 275 2.80 13.67 20.51
CA THR A 275 3.58 14.87 20.89
C THR A 275 2.76 16.14 20.94
N ASP A 276 1.81 16.32 20.06
CA ASP A 276 1.02 17.54 19.91
C ASP A 276 -0.32 17.46 20.66
N GLY A 277 -0.68 16.25 21.13
CA GLY A 277 -1.97 15.99 21.75
C GLY A 277 -3.14 16.10 20.76
N ALA A 278 -2.85 15.99 19.45
CA ALA A 278 -3.86 15.90 18.42
C ALA A 278 -4.65 14.59 18.59
N ALA A 279 -5.97 14.62 18.40
CA ALA A 279 -6.71 13.36 18.27
C ALA A 279 -6.37 12.75 16.90
N TYR A 280 -6.45 11.43 16.79
CA TYR A 280 -6.43 10.78 15.49
C TYR A 280 -7.61 11.30 14.65
N ASP A 281 -7.34 11.62 13.40
CA ASP A 281 -8.31 12.10 12.40
C ASP A 281 -8.22 11.22 11.15
N GLY A 282 -8.44 9.93 11.36
CA GLY A 282 -8.39 8.92 10.29
C GLY A 282 -9.38 9.25 9.17
N ASN A 283 -9.00 8.92 7.97
CA ASN A 283 -9.74 9.24 6.75
C ASN A 283 -10.99 8.36 6.59
N THR A 284 -12.08 8.97 6.12
CA THR A 284 -13.31 8.28 5.72
C THR A 284 -13.35 7.94 4.22
N GLU A 285 -12.41 8.46 3.47
CA GLU A 285 -12.18 8.16 2.06
C GLU A 285 -10.77 7.61 1.93
N ILE A 286 -10.56 6.70 1.01
CA ILE A 286 -9.24 6.09 0.78
C ILE A 286 -8.18 7.15 0.42
N VAL A 287 -7.01 7.09 1.06
CA VAL A 287 -5.84 7.89 0.66
C VAL A 287 -5.13 7.18 -0.49
N TRP A 288 -5.39 7.64 -1.69
CA TRP A 288 -4.74 7.14 -2.89
C TRP A 288 -3.41 7.83 -3.13
N ARG A 289 -2.35 7.03 -3.30
CA ARG A 289 -1.04 7.54 -3.72
C ARG A 289 -0.67 6.98 -5.07
N GLY A 290 -0.65 7.87 -6.06
CA GLY A 290 -0.30 7.57 -7.44
C GLY A 290 1.19 7.72 -7.73
N MET A 291 1.51 7.73 -9.02
CA MET A 291 2.88 7.92 -9.50
C MET A 291 3.43 9.28 -9.13
N SER A 292 2.64 10.35 -9.22
CA SER A 292 3.05 11.71 -8.88
C SER A 292 3.38 11.91 -7.40
N GLU A 293 2.82 11.07 -6.53
CA GLU A 293 3.01 11.11 -5.08
C GLU A 293 4.02 10.05 -4.60
N GLY A 294 4.62 9.32 -5.55
CA GLY A 294 5.63 8.29 -5.25
C GLY A 294 5.07 6.99 -4.71
N GLY A 295 3.73 6.80 -4.73
CA GLY A 295 3.07 5.57 -4.27
C GLY A 295 3.10 4.43 -5.27
N ALA A 296 3.19 4.75 -6.57
CA ALA A 296 3.31 3.78 -7.66
C ALA A 296 4.43 4.20 -8.62
N ALA A 297 5.06 3.23 -9.27
CA ALA A 297 6.15 3.46 -10.21
C ALA A 297 6.30 2.29 -11.19
N LEU A 298 7.29 2.36 -12.06
CA LEU A 298 7.72 1.26 -12.91
C LEU A 298 9.20 0.95 -12.67
N ALA A 299 9.55 -0.33 -12.69
CA ALA A 299 10.93 -0.77 -12.70
C ALA A 299 11.61 -0.43 -14.05
N PRO A 300 12.94 -0.28 -14.10
CA PRO A 300 13.66 -0.11 -15.35
C PRO A 300 13.50 -1.32 -16.28
N PHE A 301 13.74 -1.11 -17.60
CA PHE A 301 13.76 -2.21 -18.57
C PHE A 301 15.04 -3.04 -18.54
N TYR A 302 16.06 -2.60 -17.81
CA TYR A 302 17.37 -3.25 -17.69
C TYR A 302 17.96 -3.61 -19.07
N GLU A 303 18.51 -4.81 -19.19
CA GLU A 303 19.05 -5.35 -20.46
C GLU A 303 17.98 -5.60 -21.54
N LEU A 304 16.70 -5.59 -21.19
CA LEU A 304 15.60 -5.71 -22.14
C LEU A 304 15.22 -4.41 -22.83
N ALA A 305 15.85 -3.29 -22.46
CA ALA A 305 15.60 -1.97 -23.06
C ALA A 305 15.79 -1.99 -24.60
N ASP A 306 16.73 -2.79 -25.11
CA ASP A 306 16.97 -2.93 -26.55
C ASP A 306 15.86 -3.68 -27.29
N LYS A 307 14.99 -4.40 -26.57
CA LYS A 307 13.81 -5.06 -27.16
C LYS A 307 12.65 -4.10 -27.38
N VAL A 308 12.68 -2.92 -26.75
CA VAL A 308 11.63 -1.91 -26.89
C VAL A 308 11.90 -1.04 -28.12
N PRO A 309 11.02 -1.06 -29.14
CA PRO A 309 11.17 -0.17 -30.28
C PRO A 309 11.18 1.30 -29.88
N ALA A 310 12.05 2.10 -30.50
CA ALA A 310 12.22 3.51 -30.12
C ALA A 310 10.90 4.32 -30.23
N GLU A 311 10.06 4.00 -31.21
CA GLU A 311 8.74 4.64 -31.38
C GLU A 311 7.78 4.28 -30.23
N ALA A 312 7.74 2.98 -29.84
CA ALA A 312 6.94 2.52 -28.72
C ALA A 312 7.41 3.15 -27.39
N LYS A 313 8.74 3.22 -27.21
CA LYS A 313 9.30 3.88 -26.05
C LYS A 313 8.94 5.37 -25.96
N ALA A 314 8.96 6.08 -27.09
CA ALA A 314 8.63 7.50 -27.10
C ALA A 314 7.18 7.77 -26.67
N VAL A 315 6.21 6.95 -27.12
CA VAL A 315 4.81 7.07 -26.71
C VAL A 315 4.63 6.66 -25.26
N PHE A 316 5.29 5.61 -24.82
CA PHE A 316 5.30 5.19 -23.41
C PHE A 316 5.85 6.27 -22.48
N ASP A 317 7.01 6.86 -22.81
CA ASP A 317 7.63 7.94 -22.02
C ASP A 317 6.72 9.18 -21.95
N GLN A 318 6.04 9.53 -23.07
CA GLN A 318 5.07 10.63 -23.08
C GLN A 318 3.85 10.32 -22.19
N THR A 319 3.32 9.09 -22.27
CA THR A 319 2.20 8.65 -21.42
C THR A 319 2.56 8.77 -19.94
N LEU A 320 3.75 8.32 -19.55
CA LEU A 320 4.24 8.47 -18.17
C LEU A 320 4.35 9.96 -17.76
N ALA A 321 4.90 10.79 -18.64
CA ALA A 321 5.03 12.22 -18.35
C ALA A 321 3.66 12.90 -18.17
N ASP A 322 2.68 12.54 -18.98
CA ASP A 322 1.31 13.07 -18.91
C ASP A 322 0.59 12.61 -17.63
N ILE A 323 0.76 11.35 -17.21
CA ILE A 323 0.23 10.83 -15.94
C ILE A 323 0.91 11.56 -14.77
N MET A 324 2.24 11.60 -14.74
CA MET A 324 3.03 12.24 -13.67
C MET A 324 2.72 13.73 -13.49
N SER A 325 2.41 14.43 -14.58
CA SER A 325 2.05 15.86 -14.54
C SER A 325 0.57 16.13 -14.28
N GLY A 326 -0.27 15.07 -14.29
CA GLY A 326 -1.73 15.21 -14.24
C GLY A 326 -2.37 15.72 -15.52
N ALA A 327 -1.62 15.82 -16.63
CA ALA A 327 -2.17 16.16 -17.94
C ALA A 327 -3.08 15.06 -18.49
N PHE A 328 -2.84 13.83 -18.08
CA PHE A 328 -3.70 12.69 -18.33
C PHE A 328 -4.00 11.98 -17.00
N VAL A 329 -5.28 11.73 -16.75
CA VAL A 329 -5.77 10.99 -15.58
C VAL A 329 -6.26 9.64 -16.06
N VAL A 330 -5.67 8.57 -15.54
CA VAL A 330 -6.14 7.21 -15.80
C VAL A 330 -7.47 7.02 -15.10
N GLU A 331 -8.50 6.67 -15.85
CA GLU A 331 -9.85 6.43 -15.31
C GLU A 331 -9.84 5.15 -14.45
N LEU A 332 -10.49 5.23 -13.28
CA LEU A 332 -10.69 4.09 -12.41
C LEU A 332 -11.87 3.27 -12.90
N ASP A 333 -11.63 2.04 -13.31
CA ASP A 333 -12.65 1.09 -13.79
C ASP A 333 -12.56 -0.21 -13.01
N VAL A 334 -13.47 -0.38 -12.05
CA VAL A 334 -13.55 -1.56 -11.16
C VAL A 334 -14.45 -2.68 -11.70
N ALA A 335 -15.00 -2.53 -12.89
CA ALA A 335 -15.82 -3.59 -13.50
C ALA A 335 -15.01 -4.89 -13.66
N VAL A 336 -15.63 -6.02 -13.38
CA VAL A 336 -14.94 -7.33 -13.55
C VAL A 336 -14.58 -7.52 -15.01
N PRO A 337 -13.28 -7.56 -15.37
CA PRO A 337 -12.86 -7.75 -16.75
C PRO A 337 -13.15 -9.17 -17.23
N THR A 338 -13.49 -9.30 -18.51
CA THR A 338 -13.77 -10.60 -19.15
C THR A 338 -12.89 -10.78 -20.38
N SER A 339 -12.62 -12.03 -20.76
CA SER A 339 -11.97 -12.33 -22.03
C SER A 339 -12.90 -12.08 -23.23
N ASP A 340 -12.29 -11.64 -24.35
CA ASP A 340 -12.96 -11.52 -25.64
C ASP A 340 -13.18 -12.89 -26.30
#